data_10bf2cef91970d3c3e53e2448e22e205
#
_entry.id   10bf2cef91970d3c3e53e2448e22e205
#
_cell.length_a   1.000
_cell.length_b   1.000
_cell.length_c   1.000
_cell.angle_alpha   90.00
_cell.angle_beta   90.00
_cell.angle_gamma   90.00
#
_symmetry.space_group_name_H-M   'P 1'
#
loop_
_entity.id
_entity.type
_entity.pdbx_description
1 polymer ?
#
loop_
_entity_poly.entity_id
_entity_poly.type
_entity_poly.pdbx_seq_one_letter_code
_entity_poly.pdbx_strand_id
1 'polypeptide(L)' 'MALKIKLVRSLSGKSKKQIATAHSLGLKKIRDVVTQPDNDATKGKIAAISHLIEVTEA' A
#
# COMPACT_ATOMS: atom_id res chain seq x y z
N MET A 1 -16.41 2.89 -3.62
CA MET A 1 -15.50 4.02 -3.80
C MET A 1 -14.07 3.48 -3.87
N ALA A 2 -13.17 4.22 -4.47
CA ALA A 2 -11.79 3.78 -4.63
C ALA A 2 -10.88 4.50 -3.64
N LEU A 3 -9.76 3.87 -3.32
CA LEU A 3 -8.73 4.45 -2.46
C LEU A 3 -7.47 4.65 -3.28
N LYS A 4 -6.86 5.80 -3.13
CA LYS A 4 -5.58 6.12 -3.76
C LYS A 4 -4.48 5.91 -2.73
N ILE A 5 -3.55 5.03 -3.05
CA ILE A 5 -2.51 4.60 -2.13
C ILE A 5 -1.17 5.04 -2.68
N LYS A 6 -0.40 5.77 -1.87
CA LYS A 6 0.92 6.24 -2.26
C LYS A 6 1.95 5.64 -1.32
N LEU A 7 3.00 5.05 -1.88
CA LEU A 7 4.10 4.53 -1.09
C LEU A 7 5.05 5.69 -0.74
N VAL A 8 5.03 6.08 0.53
CA VAL A 8 5.82 7.24 0.99
C VAL A 8 7.14 6.84 1.65
N ARG A 9 7.31 5.56 1.95
CA ARG A 9 8.55 5.06 2.55
C ARG A 9 9.10 3.91 1.72
N SER A 10 10.43 3.79 1.72
CA SER A 10 11.10 2.71 1.01
C SER A 10 10.77 1.35 1.62
N LEU A 11 10.66 0.34 0.78
CA LEU A 11 10.48 -1.05 1.22
C LEU A 11 11.81 -1.71 1.59
N SER A 12 12.93 -1.03 1.36
CA SER A 12 14.26 -1.55 1.68
C SER A 12 14.39 -1.78 3.18
N GLY A 13 14.83 -2.96 3.57
CA GLY A 13 14.97 -3.32 4.97
C GLY A 13 13.69 -3.70 5.67
N LYS A 14 12.56 -3.73 4.97
CA LYS A 14 11.29 -4.16 5.53
C LYS A 14 11.14 -5.68 5.45
N SER A 15 10.22 -6.23 6.26
CA SER A 15 10.00 -7.67 6.25
C SER A 15 9.43 -8.13 4.91
N LYS A 16 9.65 -9.41 4.59
CA LYS A 16 9.13 -9.98 3.36
C LYS A 16 7.60 -9.87 3.28
N LYS A 17 6.92 -10.01 4.42
CA LYS A 17 5.46 -9.88 4.47
C LYS A 17 5.02 -8.47 4.09
N GLN A 18 5.70 -7.45 4.58
CA GLN A 18 5.40 -6.06 4.26
C GLN A 18 5.64 -5.79 2.78
N ILE A 19 6.76 -6.26 2.26
CA ILE A 19 7.09 -6.10 0.83
C ILE A 19 6.06 -6.81 -0.04
N ALA A 20 5.71 -8.04 0.30
CA ALA A 20 4.72 -8.80 -0.44
C ALA A 20 3.34 -8.12 -0.41
N THR A 21 2.96 -7.56 0.74
CA THR A 21 1.70 -6.83 0.86
C THR A 21 1.69 -5.61 -0.04
N ALA A 22 2.76 -4.83 -0.04
CA ALA A 22 2.89 -3.66 -0.91
C ALA A 22 2.82 -4.07 -2.39
N HIS A 23 3.53 -5.13 -2.77
CA HIS A 23 3.51 -5.63 -4.14
C HIS A 23 2.11 -6.10 -4.55
N SER A 24 1.37 -6.72 -3.64
CA SER A 24 0.01 -7.17 -3.93
C SER A 24 -0.95 -6.02 -4.15
N LEU A 25 -0.64 -4.84 -3.61
CA LEU A 25 -1.38 -3.61 -3.87
C LEU A 25 -0.93 -2.93 -5.17
N GLY A 26 0.20 -3.35 -5.73
CA GLY A 26 0.77 -2.75 -6.92
C GLY A 26 1.88 -1.74 -6.64
N LEU A 27 2.25 -1.56 -5.38
CA LEU A 27 3.31 -0.66 -4.99
C LEU A 27 4.65 -1.39 -5.08
N LYS A 28 5.57 -0.89 -5.87
CA LYS A 28 6.87 -1.55 -6.09
C LYS A 28 8.04 -0.72 -5.61
N LYS A 29 7.94 0.58 -5.68
CA LYS A 29 9.02 1.48 -5.28
C LYS A 29 8.44 2.73 -4.62
N ILE A 30 9.33 3.46 -3.96
CA ILE A 30 8.92 4.68 -3.26
C ILE A 30 8.25 5.65 -4.22
N ARG A 31 7.22 6.31 -3.73
CA ARG A 31 6.40 7.28 -4.47
C ARG A 31 5.48 6.65 -5.54
N ASP A 32 5.41 5.32 -5.62
CA ASP A 32 4.40 4.69 -6.45
C ASP A 32 3.00 5.03 -5.92
N VAL A 33 2.11 5.28 -6.85
CA VAL A 33 0.70 5.57 -6.54
C VAL A 33 -0.17 4.59 -7.28
N VAL A 34 -1.11 3.99 -6.56
CA VAL A 34 -2.07 3.06 -7.15
C VAL A 34 -3.47 3.37 -6.66
N THR A 35 -4.46 3.00 -7.46
CA THR A 35 -5.86 3.10 -7.08
C THR A 35 -6.39 1.70 -6.86
N GLN A 36 -7.00 1.47 -5.69
CA GLN A 36 -7.54 0.16 -5.32
C GLN A 36 -9.00 0.32 -4.88
N PRO A 37 -9.81 -0.72 -5.04
CA PRO A 37 -11.18 -0.68 -4.56
C PRO A 37 -11.22 -0.62 -3.04
N ASP A 38 -12.22 0.07 -2.51
CA ASP A 38 -12.45 0.16 -1.08
C ASP A 38 -13.21 -1.08 -0.61
N ASN A 39 -12.47 -2.13 -0.28
CA ASN A 39 -13.04 -3.38 0.23
C ASN A 39 -12.19 -3.90 1.39
N ASP A 40 -12.71 -4.94 2.06
CA ASP A 40 -12.06 -5.49 3.24
C ASP A 40 -10.66 -6.03 2.95
N ALA A 41 -10.46 -6.66 1.80
CA ALA A 41 -9.16 -7.19 1.42
C ALA A 41 -8.13 -6.07 1.27
N THR A 42 -8.51 -4.99 0.60
CA THR A 42 -7.65 -3.82 0.44
C THR A 42 -7.35 -3.16 1.78
N LYS A 43 -8.38 -2.99 2.62
CA LYS A 43 -8.21 -2.40 3.95
C LYS A 43 -7.28 -3.22 4.83
N GLY A 44 -7.36 -4.54 4.76
CA GLY A 44 -6.46 -5.41 5.51
C GLY A 44 -5.01 -5.24 5.09
N LYS A 45 -4.76 -5.14 3.80
CA LYS A 45 -3.42 -4.89 3.27
C LYS A 45 -2.89 -3.51 3.68
N ILE A 46 -3.75 -2.50 3.60
CA ILE A 46 -3.40 -1.14 4.01
C ILE A 46 -3.02 -1.11 5.48
N ALA A 47 -3.79 -1.76 6.33
CA ALA A 47 -3.52 -1.79 7.77
C ALA A 47 -2.15 -2.42 8.06
N ALA A 48 -1.75 -3.44 7.30
CA ALA A 48 -0.48 -4.12 7.50
C ALA A 48 0.74 -3.22 7.25
N ILE A 49 0.59 -2.24 6.33
CA ILE A 49 1.68 -1.36 5.95
C ILE A 49 1.31 0.12 6.04
N SER A 50 0.35 0.45 6.88
CA SER A 50 -0.16 1.84 6.99
C SER A 50 0.94 2.84 7.33
N HIS A 51 1.95 2.43 8.07
CA HIS A 51 3.09 3.28 8.41
C HIS A 51 4.04 3.55 7.23
N LEU A 52 3.86 2.84 6.14
CA LEU A 52 4.71 2.98 4.94
C LEU A 52 4.01 3.71 3.81
N ILE A 53 2.71 3.88 3.90
CA ILE A 53 1.89 4.42 2.81
C ILE A 53 1.01 5.55 3.29
N GLU A 54 0.53 6.31 2.32
CA GLU A 54 -0.47 7.34 2.55
C GLU A 54 -1.69 6.99 1.71
N VAL A 55 -2.85 6.99 2.33
CA VAL A 55 -4.11 6.62 1.68
C VAL A 55 -5.03 7.83 1.63
N THR A 56 -5.54 8.11 0.44
CA THR A 56 -6.54 9.15 0.25
C THR A 56 -7.69 8.58 -0.57
N GLU A 57 -8.87 9.17 -0.42
CA GLU A 57 -10.00 8.79 -1.27
C GLU A 57 -9.78 9.30 -2.68
N ALA A 58 -10.01 8.42 -3.63
CA ALA A 58 -9.88 8.77 -5.04
C ALA A 58 -11.17 9.35 -5.59
#